data_eec41d4b332624aca0a169b0b41e3bf8
#
_entry.id   eec41d4b332624aca0a169b0b41e3bf8
#
_cell.length_a   1.000
_cell.length_b   1.000
_cell.length_c   1.000
_cell.angle_alpha   90.00
_cell.angle_beta   90.00
_cell.angle_gamma   90.00
#
_symmetry.space_group_name_H-M   'P 1'
#
loop_
_entity.id
_entity.type
_entity.pdbx_description
1 polymer ?
#
loop_
_entity_poly.entity_id
_entity_poly.type
_entity_poly.pdbx_seq_one_letter_code
_entity_poly.pdbx_strand_id
1 'polypeptide(L)'
;MRLSLRDWRPKRAEDTEGTEAAPRPPLLLLHGLAGHAGEWDVIARRLRADGHRVVALDQRGHGGSERRPRDVSREAYVADILFVIEELGLERPVLIGQSYGAHAALLTAAAHSALLSAAVLVEAGPARTTPGTVAEVGGWLRAWPVPFPTREAAVAHLGGGPVGEGWADGLEIRDDGLWPRFDPEVMTAALAENTGRDRWEEWAAITVPVLAVLGRHGIVPAEEYERMAGRQPARLYGAGIPGTGHDLHLERPEVLHAVIVDFLSGLPSRPPSAR
;
A
#
# COMPACT_ATOMS: atom_id res chain seq x y z
N MET A 1 14.64 -0.18 -15.18
CA MET A 1 14.25 -1.04 -14.04
C MET A 1 13.02 -1.84 -14.42
N ARG A 2 12.90 -3.08 -13.94
CA ARG A 2 11.71 -3.93 -14.15
C ARG A 2 10.76 -3.79 -12.97
N LEU A 3 9.48 -3.53 -13.27
CA LEU A 3 8.39 -3.56 -12.30
C LEU A 3 7.44 -4.71 -12.61
N SER A 4 6.92 -5.36 -11.58
CA SER A 4 5.91 -6.40 -11.62
C SER A 4 4.63 -5.89 -10.98
N LEU A 5 3.48 -6.29 -11.49
CA LEU A 5 2.19 -5.88 -10.98
C LEU A 5 1.13 -6.96 -11.23
N ARG A 6 0.01 -6.83 -10.53
CA ARG A 6 -1.24 -7.57 -10.77
C ARG A 6 -2.30 -6.59 -11.21
N ASP A 7 -3.08 -6.91 -12.26
CA ASP A 7 -4.14 -6.05 -12.83
C ASP A 7 -5.46 -6.80 -12.87
N TRP A 8 -6.42 -6.40 -12.06
CA TRP A 8 -7.78 -6.93 -12.05
C TRP A 8 -8.72 -5.94 -12.72
N ARG A 9 -9.13 -6.27 -13.94
CA ARG A 9 -10.10 -5.45 -14.69
C ARG A 9 -11.53 -5.85 -14.32
N PRO A 10 -12.47 -4.90 -14.15
CA PRO A 10 -13.86 -5.21 -13.96
C PRO A 10 -14.41 -5.99 -15.16
N LYS A 11 -15.47 -6.77 -14.96
CA LYS A 11 -16.19 -7.37 -16.07
C LYS A 11 -16.75 -6.25 -16.96
N ARG A 12 -16.72 -6.42 -18.28
CA ARG A 12 -17.31 -5.45 -19.21
C ARG A 12 -18.83 -5.38 -18.98
N ALA A 13 -19.38 -4.18 -19.12
CA ALA A 13 -20.84 -3.92 -19.02
C ALA A 13 -21.68 -4.66 -20.09
N GLU A 14 -21.06 -5.25 -21.11
CA GLU A 14 -21.71 -6.08 -22.11
C GLU A 14 -22.36 -7.35 -21.53
N ASP A 15 -21.99 -7.74 -20.31
CA ASP A 15 -22.56 -8.90 -19.60
C ASP A 15 -23.73 -8.55 -18.67
N THR A 16 -24.12 -7.27 -18.58
CA THR A 16 -25.25 -6.81 -17.76
C THR A 16 -26.15 -5.88 -18.57
N GLU A 17 -27.34 -6.34 -18.91
CA GLU A 17 -28.41 -5.50 -19.46
C GLU A 17 -28.78 -4.43 -18.41
N GLY A 18 -28.45 -3.16 -18.63
CA GLY A 18 -28.95 -2.04 -17.85
C GLY A 18 -27.92 -0.98 -17.50
N THR A 19 -28.23 0.26 -17.87
CA THR A 19 -27.64 1.56 -17.50
C THR A 19 -26.12 1.61 -17.32
N GLU A 20 -25.44 2.33 -18.21
CA GLU A 20 -24.03 2.72 -18.07
C GLU A 20 -23.83 3.48 -16.74
N ALA A 21 -23.42 2.76 -15.70
CA ALA A 21 -22.94 3.40 -14.50
C ALA A 21 -21.67 4.18 -14.82
N ALA A 22 -21.54 5.40 -14.31
CA ALA A 22 -20.33 6.20 -14.47
C ALA A 22 -19.09 5.40 -14.09
N PRO A 23 -17.99 5.46 -14.87
CA PRO A 23 -16.80 4.67 -14.63
C PRO A 23 -16.21 5.01 -13.25
N ARG A 24 -16.02 3.98 -12.43
CA ARG A 24 -15.41 4.10 -11.10
C ARG A 24 -13.91 4.42 -11.23
N PRO A 25 -13.33 5.20 -10.31
CA PRO A 25 -11.89 5.48 -10.36
C PRO A 25 -11.08 4.17 -10.27
N PRO A 26 -9.98 4.04 -11.04
CA PRO A 26 -9.06 2.93 -10.85
C PRO A 26 -8.35 3.04 -9.50
N LEU A 27 -7.92 1.90 -8.95
CA LEU A 27 -7.26 1.80 -7.67
C LEU A 27 -5.85 1.25 -7.87
N LEU A 28 -4.84 1.91 -7.27
CA LEU A 28 -3.47 1.44 -7.26
C LEU A 28 -3.04 1.12 -5.84
N LEU A 29 -2.75 -0.15 -5.59
CA LEU A 29 -2.45 -0.72 -4.28
C LEU A 29 -0.93 -0.87 -4.09
N LEU A 30 -0.42 -0.44 -2.93
CA LEU A 30 1.00 -0.41 -2.59
C LEU A 30 1.20 -1.13 -1.24
N HIS A 31 1.93 -2.22 -1.25
CA HIS A 31 2.24 -3.03 -0.06
C HIS A 31 3.27 -2.37 0.87
N GLY A 32 3.46 -2.91 2.07
CA GLY A 32 4.45 -2.48 3.05
C GLY A 32 5.89 -2.87 2.71
N LEU A 33 6.82 -2.51 3.59
CA LEU A 33 8.23 -2.90 3.47
C LEU A 33 8.33 -4.43 3.54
N ALA A 34 9.19 -5.01 2.69
CA ALA A 34 9.39 -6.45 2.55
C ALA A 34 8.15 -7.26 2.10
N GLY A 35 7.04 -6.60 1.82
CA GLY A 35 5.80 -7.18 1.32
C GLY A 35 5.78 -7.47 -0.18
N HIS A 36 4.60 -7.73 -0.72
CA HIS A 36 4.41 -8.01 -2.14
C HIS A 36 2.97 -7.70 -2.59
N ALA A 37 2.75 -7.56 -3.90
CA ALA A 37 1.43 -7.25 -4.48
C ALA A 37 0.33 -8.26 -4.11
N GLY A 38 0.69 -9.51 -3.83
CA GLY A 38 -0.25 -10.58 -3.47
C GLY A 38 -0.95 -10.39 -2.14
N GLU A 39 -0.39 -9.62 -1.21
CA GLU A 39 -1.04 -9.29 0.06
C GLU A 39 -2.39 -8.61 -0.13
N TRP A 40 -2.57 -7.97 -1.25
CA TRP A 40 -3.81 -7.27 -1.61
C TRP A 40 -4.84 -8.15 -2.32
N ASP A 41 -4.54 -9.40 -2.64
CA ASP A 41 -5.37 -10.27 -3.49
C ASP A 41 -6.84 -10.37 -3.03
N VAL A 42 -7.07 -10.50 -1.72
CA VAL A 42 -8.43 -10.62 -1.16
C VAL A 42 -9.20 -9.32 -1.38
N ILE A 43 -8.60 -8.20 -1.02
CA ILE A 43 -9.20 -6.87 -1.14
C ILE A 43 -9.37 -6.49 -2.62
N ALA A 44 -8.36 -6.77 -3.46
CA ALA A 44 -8.40 -6.44 -4.88
C ALA A 44 -9.53 -7.17 -5.62
N ARG A 45 -9.75 -8.47 -5.31
CA ARG A 45 -10.87 -9.22 -5.89
C ARG A 45 -12.24 -8.66 -5.50
N ARG A 46 -12.40 -8.19 -4.25
CA ARG A 46 -13.63 -7.55 -3.77
C ARG A 46 -13.86 -6.20 -4.45
N LEU A 47 -12.86 -5.32 -4.47
CA LEU A 47 -12.94 -4.02 -5.12
C LEU A 47 -13.18 -4.15 -6.64
N ARG A 48 -12.62 -5.19 -7.28
CA ARG A 48 -12.95 -5.53 -8.67
C ARG A 48 -14.42 -5.93 -8.82
N ALA A 49 -14.96 -6.73 -7.90
CA ALA A 49 -16.37 -7.12 -7.91
C ALA A 49 -17.30 -5.91 -7.73
N ASP A 50 -16.84 -4.88 -7.00
CA ASP A 50 -17.51 -3.59 -6.88
C ASP A 50 -17.38 -2.72 -8.14
N GLY A 51 -16.71 -3.18 -9.19
CA GLY A 51 -16.61 -2.50 -10.49
C GLY A 51 -15.39 -1.60 -10.67
N HIS A 52 -14.40 -1.64 -9.78
CA HIS A 52 -13.15 -0.92 -9.94
C HIS A 52 -12.14 -1.71 -10.79
N ARG A 53 -11.34 -1.01 -11.62
CA ARG A 53 -10.06 -1.58 -12.06
C ARG A 53 -9.08 -1.45 -10.90
N VAL A 54 -8.44 -2.56 -10.52
CA VAL A 54 -7.52 -2.61 -9.39
C VAL A 54 -6.16 -3.07 -9.88
N VAL A 55 -5.13 -2.33 -9.54
CA VAL A 55 -3.73 -2.68 -9.83
C VAL A 55 -2.97 -2.77 -8.51
N ALA A 56 -2.24 -3.84 -8.26
CA ALA A 56 -1.32 -3.94 -7.13
C ALA A 56 0.12 -4.04 -7.66
N LEU A 57 0.98 -3.15 -7.20
CA LEU A 57 2.37 -3.02 -7.62
C LEU A 57 3.29 -3.78 -6.67
N ASP A 58 4.14 -4.66 -7.18
CA ASP A 58 5.36 -5.04 -6.48
C ASP A 58 6.31 -3.85 -6.55
N GLN A 59 6.49 -3.12 -5.46
CA GLN A 59 7.35 -1.95 -5.43
C GLN A 59 8.82 -2.33 -5.71
N ARG A 60 9.65 -1.36 -6.14
CA ARG A 60 11.09 -1.61 -6.34
C ARG A 60 11.73 -2.29 -5.12
N GLY A 61 12.60 -3.25 -5.36
CA GLY A 61 13.22 -4.03 -4.28
C GLY A 61 12.40 -5.24 -3.81
N HIS A 62 11.14 -5.41 -4.29
CA HIS A 62 10.19 -6.38 -3.74
C HIS A 62 9.58 -7.29 -4.80
N GLY A 63 9.09 -8.45 -4.35
CA GLY A 63 8.25 -9.33 -5.14
C GLY A 63 8.86 -9.75 -6.47
N GLY A 64 8.10 -9.62 -7.56
CA GLY A 64 8.56 -9.87 -8.93
C GLY A 64 9.29 -8.70 -9.58
N SER A 65 9.36 -7.52 -8.92
CA SER A 65 10.11 -6.36 -9.38
C SER A 65 11.62 -6.56 -9.24
N GLU A 66 12.42 -5.63 -9.75
CA GLU A 66 13.88 -5.68 -9.61
C GLU A 66 14.29 -5.71 -8.13
N ARG A 67 14.93 -6.80 -7.69
CA ARG A 67 15.25 -7.06 -6.27
C ARG A 67 16.30 -6.11 -5.70
N ARG A 68 17.28 -5.70 -6.52
CA ARG A 68 18.39 -4.81 -6.12
C ARG A 68 18.44 -3.57 -7.02
N PRO A 69 17.43 -2.67 -6.89
CA PRO A 69 17.44 -1.42 -7.64
C PRO A 69 18.64 -0.55 -7.21
N ARG A 70 19.18 0.24 -8.13
CA ARG A 70 20.31 1.14 -7.83
C ARG A 70 19.91 2.32 -6.94
N ASP A 71 18.64 2.69 -6.98
CA ASP A 71 18.08 3.81 -6.27
C ASP A 71 16.89 3.35 -5.45
N VAL A 72 16.92 3.59 -4.14
CA VAL A 72 15.86 3.30 -3.18
C VAL A 72 15.34 4.57 -2.49
N SER A 73 15.64 5.74 -3.04
CA SER A 73 15.11 7.01 -2.56
C SER A 73 13.59 7.06 -2.62
N ARG A 74 12.97 7.87 -1.77
CA ARG A 74 11.51 8.03 -1.77
C ARG A 74 11.02 8.63 -3.09
N GLU A 75 11.79 9.51 -3.70
CA GLU A 75 11.54 10.10 -5.01
C GLU A 75 11.46 9.03 -6.11
N ALA A 76 12.30 8.02 -6.02
CA ALA A 76 12.29 6.90 -6.96
C ALA A 76 11.02 6.04 -6.84
N TYR A 77 10.50 5.81 -5.62
CA TYR A 77 9.19 5.14 -5.42
C TYR A 77 8.04 5.97 -6.00
N VAL A 78 8.05 7.28 -5.80
CA VAL A 78 7.07 8.19 -6.42
C VAL A 78 7.14 8.12 -7.94
N ALA A 79 8.34 8.12 -8.51
CA ALA A 79 8.54 8.02 -9.96
C ALA A 79 7.98 6.70 -10.52
N ASP A 80 8.12 5.58 -9.81
CA ASP A 80 7.52 4.30 -10.22
C ASP A 80 5.99 4.34 -10.22
N ILE A 81 5.40 4.95 -9.19
CA ILE A 81 3.94 5.12 -9.11
C ILE A 81 3.43 5.93 -10.28
N LEU A 82 4.08 7.07 -10.60
CA LEU A 82 3.71 7.91 -11.74
C LEU A 82 3.87 7.17 -13.06
N PHE A 83 4.97 6.44 -13.25
CA PHE A 83 5.19 5.60 -14.43
C PHE A 83 4.08 4.57 -14.61
N VAL A 84 3.67 3.87 -13.54
CA VAL A 84 2.58 2.88 -13.60
C VAL A 84 1.23 3.56 -13.92
N ILE A 85 0.96 4.74 -13.36
CA ILE A 85 -0.26 5.51 -13.65
C ILE A 85 -0.31 5.87 -15.15
N GLU A 86 0.78 6.38 -15.70
CA GLU A 86 0.90 6.77 -17.10
C GLU A 86 0.83 5.57 -18.03
N GLU A 87 1.68 4.55 -17.82
CA GLU A 87 1.80 3.38 -18.70
C GLU A 87 0.50 2.57 -18.79
N LEU A 88 -0.26 2.48 -17.68
CA LEU A 88 -1.53 1.76 -17.65
C LEU A 88 -2.75 2.62 -17.96
N GLY A 89 -2.57 3.91 -18.21
CA GLY A 89 -3.65 4.87 -18.43
C GLY A 89 -4.64 4.93 -17.26
N LEU A 90 -4.12 4.95 -16.01
CA LEU A 90 -4.97 5.05 -14.82
C LEU A 90 -5.41 6.50 -14.63
N GLU A 91 -6.57 6.83 -15.15
CA GLU A 91 -7.10 8.20 -15.04
C GLU A 91 -7.50 8.54 -13.60
N ARG A 92 -6.75 9.43 -12.97
CA ARG A 92 -6.98 9.90 -11.61
C ARG A 92 -7.24 8.76 -10.60
N PRO A 93 -6.30 7.82 -10.43
CA PRO A 93 -6.51 6.70 -9.53
C PRO A 93 -6.66 7.15 -8.07
N VAL A 94 -7.23 6.27 -7.25
CA VAL A 94 -7.07 6.34 -5.81
C VAL A 94 -5.84 5.51 -5.45
N LEU A 95 -4.88 6.09 -4.74
CA LEU A 95 -3.74 5.36 -4.20
C LEU A 95 -4.14 4.75 -2.86
N ILE A 96 -3.90 3.47 -2.67
CA ILE A 96 -4.15 2.76 -1.41
C ILE A 96 -2.83 2.11 -0.99
N GLY A 97 -2.23 2.59 0.08
CA GLY A 97 -0.96 2.06 0.56
C GLY A 97 -1.04 1.57 1.99
N GLN A 98 -0.23 0.56 2.33
CA GLN A 98 -0.01 0.10 3.69
C GLN A 98 1.42 0.43 4.11
N SER A 99 1.61 0.97 5.32
CA SER A 99 2.93 1.21 5.92
C SER A 99 3.87 1.97 4.97
N TYR A 100 4.94 1.34 4.53
CA TYR A 100 5.92 1.89 3.59
C TYR A 100 5.28 2.31 2.25
N GLY A 101 4.30 1.54 1.74
CA GLY A 101 3.51 1.90 0.56
C GLY A 101 2.56 3.08 0.81
N ALA A 102 2.00 3.21 2.01
CA ALA A 102 1.20 4.37 2.38
C ALA A 102 2.05 5.65 2.44
N HIS A 103 3.29 5.56 2.92
CA HIS A 103 4.21 6.69 2.88
C HIS A 103 4.55 7.11 1.43
N ALA A 104 4.70 6.14 0.50
CA ALA A 104 4.85 6.45 -0.92
C ALA A 104 3.61 7.11 -1.51
N ALA A 105 2.40 6.64 -1.13
CA ALA A 105 1.14 7.24 -1.53
C ALA A 105 0.98 8.68 -1.00
N LEU A 106 1.38 8.95 0.26
CA LEU A 106 1.40 10.28 0.87
C LEU A 106 2.27 11.24 0.05
N LEU A 107 3.51 10.85 -0.24
CA LEU A 107 4.45 11.69 -1.00
C LEU A 107 3.97 11.94 -2.43
N THR A 108 3.39 10.92 -3.08
CA THR A 108 2.79 11.07 -4.41
C THR A 108 1.59 12.02 -4.36
N ALA A 109 0.71 11.88 -3.35
CA ALA A 109 -0.44 12.76 -3.19
C ALA A 109 -0.02 14.21 -2.88
N ALA A 110 1.05 14.42 -2.14
CA ALA A 110 1.58 15.76 -1.85
C ALA A 110 2.10 16.46 -3.11
N ALA A 111 2.92 15.75 -3.89
CA ALA A 111 3.57 16.33 -5.07
C ALA A 111 2.67 16.36 -6.31
N HIS A 112 1.72 15.46 -6.43
CA HIS A 112 0.94 15.20 -7.64
C HIS A 112 -0.57 15.05 -7.39
N SER A 113 -1.13 15.80 -6.43
CA SER A 113 -2.56 15.76 -6.08
C SER A 113 -3.49 15.83 -7.31
N ALA A 114 -3.15 16.65 -8.32
CA ALA A 114 -3.98 16.82 -9.51
C ALA A 114 -4.16 15.53 -10.34
N LEU A 115 -3.21 14.59 -10.24
CA LEU A 115 -3.27 13.31 -10.94
C LEU A 115 -4.10 12.25 -10.20
N LEU A 116 -4.57 12.54 -8.98
CA LEU A 116 -5.24 11.57 -8.11
C LEU A 116 -6.68 11.97 -7.83
N SER A 117 -7.53 11.00 -7.50
CA SER A 117 -8.87 11.23 -6.96
C SER A 117 -8.87 11.28 -5.43
N ALA A 118 -8.07 10.43 -4.78
CA ALA A 118 -7.94 10.34 -3.34
C ALA A 118 -6.70 9.52 -2.96
N ALA A 119 -6.38 9.48 -1.68
CA ALA A 119 -5.40 8.55 -1.09
C ALA A 119 -5.97 7.83 0.13
N VAL A 120 -5.60 6.57 0.31
CA VAL A 120 -5.90 5.76 1.51
C VAL A 120 -4.57 5.34 2.13
N LEU A 121 -4.34 5.75 3.36
CA LEU A 121 -3.13 5.48 4.12
C LEU A 121 -3.47 4.48 5.23
N VAL A 122 -2.99 3.25 5.08
CA VAL A 122 -3.19 2.17 6.04
C VAL A 122 -1.94 2.04 6.89
N GLU A 123 -2.05 2.31 8.19
CA GLU A 123 -0.96 2.21 9.16
C GLU A 123 0.29 3.04 8.78
N ALA A 124 0.10 4.30 8.41
CA ALA A 124 1.18 5.24 8.21
C ALA A 124 0.75 6.69 8.43
N GLY A 125 1.71 7.51 8.79
CA GLY A 125 1.58 8.95 8.93
C GLY A 125 2.82 9.69 8.44
N PRO A 126 2.87 11.02 8.60
CA PRO A 126 3.96 11.88 8.13
C PRO A 126 5.18 11.92 9.06
N ALA A 127 5.14 11.28 10.24
CA ALA A 127 6.29 11.25 11.12
C ALA A 127 7.43 10.42 10.53
N ARG A 128 8.65 10.83 10.83
CA ARG A 128 9.85 10.14 10.36
C ARG A 128 10.06 8.81 11.09
N THR A 129 10.68 7.87 10.40
CA THR A 129 11.21 6.65 11.02
C THR A 129 12.45 7.00 11.86
N THR A 130 12.63 6.35 13.01
CA THR A 130 13.83 6.54 13.83
C THR A 130 14.97 5.63 13.37
N PRO A 131 16.25 6.02 13.59
CA PRO A 131 17.39 5.13 13.34
C PRO A 131 17.30 3.82 14.14
N GLY A 132 16.72 3.86 15.35
CA GLY A 132 16.47 2.67 16.18
C GLY A 132 15.49 1.71 15.48
N THR A 133 14.39 2.21 14.95
CA THR A 133 13.43 1.41 14.17
C THR A 133 14.08 0.78 12.93
N VAL A 134 14.94 1.53 12.23
CA VAL A 134 15.67 0.99 11.06
C VAL A 134 16.57 -0.16 11.46
N ALA A 135 17.30 -0.01 12.58
CA ALA A 135 18.18 -1.07 13.09
C ALA A 135 17.39 -2.32 13.53
N GLU A 136 16.27 -2.14 14.21
CA GLU A 136 15.38 -3.21 14.66
C GLU A 136 14.79 -3.97 13.49
N VAL A 137 14.14 -3.29 12.55
CA VAL A 137 13.53 -3.91 11.36
C VAL A 137 14.59 -4.59 10.49
N GLY A 138 15.73 -3.93 10.23
CA GLY A 138 16.82 -4.53 9.47
C GLY A 138 17.41 -5.77 10.17
N GLY A 139 17.52 -5.74 11.51
CA GLY A 139 17.92 -6.89 12.31
C GLY A 139 16.94 -8.05 12.20
N TRP A 140 15.66 -7.76 12.30
CA TRP A 140 14.60 -8.76 12.14
C TRP A 140 14.60 -9.39 10.75
N LEU A 141 14.72 -8.62 9.68
CA LEU A 141 14.77 -9.15 8.31
C LEU A 141 15.99 -10.04 8.06
N ARG A 142 17.16 -9.69 8.63
CA ARG A 142 18.37 -10.51 8.52
C ARG A 142 18.31 -11.79 9.35
N ALA A 143 17.51 -11.80 10.41
CA ALA A 143 17.36 -12.95 11.30
C ALA A 143 16.41 -14.03 10.78
N TRP A 144 15.79 -13.84 9.61
CA TRP A 144 14.94 -14.89 9.03
C TRP A 144 15.78 -16.15 8.77
N PRO A 145 15.30 -17.33 9.22
CA PRO A 145 16.02 -18.60 9.06
C PRO A 145 15.89 -19.15 7.64
N VAL A 146 16.40 -18.41 6.67
CA VAL A 146 16.28 -18.76 5.25
C VAL A 146 17.35 -19.73 4.78
N PRO A 147 17.03 -20.72 3.92
CA PRO A 147 15.68 -20.98 3.41
C PRO A 147 14.75 -21.57 4.46
N PHE A 148 13.45 -21.19 4.38
CA PHE A 148 12.45 -21.93 5.14
C PHE A 148 12.24 -23.31 4.51
N PRO A 149 12.24 -24.40 5.31
CA PRO A 149 12.12 -25.75 4.76
C PRO A 149 10.72 -26.04 4.19
N THR A 150 9.67 -25.45 4.76
CA THR A 150 8.28 -25.59 4.30
C THR A 150 7.52 -24.28 4.45
N ARG A 151 6.36 -24.17 3.77
CA ARG A 151 5.47 -23.02 3.91
C ARG A 151 4.96 -22.88 5.33
N GLU A 152 4.62 -23.97 6.00
CA GLU A 152 4.13 -24.00 7.38
C GLU A 152 5.19 -23.45 8.36
N ALA A 153 6.47 -23.80 8.15
CA ALA A 153 7.56 -23.24 8.93
C ALA A 153 7.70 -21.73 8.73
N ALA A 154 7.55 -21.26 7.49
CA ALA A 154 7.55 -19.83 7.19
C ALA A 154 6.36 -19.13 7.84
N VAL A 155 5.14 -19.64 7.68
CA VAL A 155 3.92 -19.10 8.31
C VAL A 155 4.09 -18.97 9.82
N ALA A 156 4.59 -20.02 10.48
CA ALA A 156 4.80 -20.01 11.94
C ALA A 156 5.83 -18.95 12.37
N HIS A 157 6.92 -18.78 11.61
CA HIS A 157 7.97 -17.79 11.90
C HIS A 157 7.47 -16.35 11.67
N LEU A 158 6.62 -16.14 10.65
CA LEU A 158 6.13 -14.83 10.22
C LEU A 158 4.86 -14.37 10.96
N GLY A 159 4.60 -14.90 12.14
CA GLY A 159 3.51 -14.47 13.02
C GLY A 159 2.29 -15.38 13.02
N GLY A 160 2.26 -16.42 12.20
CA GLY A 160 1.14 -17.36 12.09
C GLY A 160 -0.14 -16.73 11.54
N GLY A 161 -1.20 -17.54 11.42
CA GLY A 161 -2.51 -17.07 10.97
C GLY A 161 -2.49 -16.29 9.66
N PRO A 162 -3.46 -15.41 9.44
CA PRO A 162 -3.59 -14.67 8.17
C PRO A 162 -2.36 -13.80 7.83
N VAL A 163 -1.70 -13.25 8.83
CA VAL A 163 -0.48 -12.44 8.64
C VAL A 163 0.66 -13.31 8.13
N GLY A 164 0.98 -14.40 8.85
CA GLY A 164 2.02 -15.33 8.43
C GLY A 164 1.75 -15.97 7.08
N GLU A 165 0.48 -16.28 6.77
CA GLU A 165 0.08 -16.80 5.47
C GLU A 165 0.31 -15.79 4.35
N GLY A 166 -0.13 -14.54 4.53
CA GLY A 166 0.06 -13.46 3.56
C GLY A 166 1.55 -13.21 3.27
N TRP A 167 2.39 -13.15 4.28
CA TRP A 167 3.83 -13.01 4.12
C TRP A 167 4.48 -14.22 3.44
N ALA A 168 4.07 -15.45 3.82
CA ALA A 168 4.61 -16.69 3.23
C ALA A 168 4.25 -16.84 1.75
N ASP A 169 3.11 -16.33 1.29
CA ASP A 169 2.71 -16.32 -0.11
C ASP A 169 3.62 -15.45 -0.99
N GLY A 170 4.37 -14.51 -0.38
CA GLY A 170 5.39 -13.70 -1.03
C GLY A 170 6.73 -14.39 -1.27
N LEU A 171 6.96 -15.55 -0.66
CA LEU A 171 8.22 -16.27 -0.80
C LEU A 171 8.36 -16.89 -2.20
N GLU A 172 9.59 -17.05 -2.66
CA GLU A 172 9.90 -17.83 -3.86
C GLU A 172 10.36 -19.24 -3.51
N ILE A 173 9.87 -20.20 -4.26
CA ILE A 173 10.29 -21.60 -4.14
C ILE A 173 11.59 -21.77 -4.93
N ARG A 174 12.62 -22.32 -4.26
CA ARG A 174 13.88 -22.74 -4.86
C ARG A 174 14.14 -24.21 -4.52
N ASP A 175 15.18 -24.81 -5.09
CA ASP A 175 15.51 -26.23 -4.91
C ASP A 175 15.79 -26.58 -3.43
N ASP A 176 16.28 -25.62 -2.64
CA ASP A 176 16.67 -25.76 -1.26
C ASP A 176 15.64 -25.25 -0.24
N GLY A 177 14.49 -24.74 -0.69
CA GLY A 177 13.42 -24.23 0.18
C GLY A 177 12.80 -22.91 -0.26
N LEU A 178 12.17 -22.19 0.68
CA LEU A 178 11.49 -20.94 0.39
C LEU A 178 12.34 -19.74 0.82
N TRP A 179 12.44 -18.77 -0.07
CA TRP A 179 13.26 -17.57 0.09
C TRP A 179 12.45 -16.29 -0.04
N PRO A 180 12.82 -15.21 0.68
CA PRO A 180 12.19 -13.91 0.47
C PRO A 180 12.50 -13.36 -0.93
N ARG A 181 11.55 -12.64 -1.51
CA ARG A 181 11.73 -11.94 -2.80
C ARG A 181 12.24 -10.51 -2.64
N PHE A 182 12.96 -10.25 -1.56
CA PHE A 182 13.64 -8.99 -1.29
C PHE A 182 15.07 -9.25 -0.82
N ASP A 183 15.85 -8.18 -0.71
CA ASP A 183 17.18 -8.19 -0.12
C ASP A 183 17.12 -7.40 1.20
N PRO A 184 17.50 -7.95 2.36
CA PRO A 184 17.43 -7.25 3.64
C PRO A 184 18.21 -5.94 3.69
N GLU A 185 19.34 -5.84 2.98
CA GLU A 185 20.13 -4.61 2.95
C GLU A 185 19.43 -3.53 2.11
N VAL A 186 18.80 -3.91 0.99
CA VAL A 186 17.99 -3.01 0.19
C VAL A 186 16.79 -2.50 0.99
N MET A 187 16.10 -3.38 1.75
CA MET A 187 14.99 -2.99 2.61
C MET A 187 15.43 -2.04 3.72
N THR A 188 16.55 -2.34 4.36
CA THR A 188 17.11 -1.49 5.42
C THR A 188 17.48 -0.11 4.87
N ALA A 189 18.14 -0.05 3.72
CA ALA A 189 18.48 1.20 3.04
C ALA A 189 17.23 2.01 2.65
N ALA A 190 16.22 1.34 2.08
CA ALA A 190 14.97 1.98 1.70
C ALA A 190 14.21 2.55 2.91
N LEU A 191 14.18 1.82 4.04
CA LEU A 191 13.57 2.33 5.27
C LEU A 191 14.34 3.51 5.85
N ALA A 192 15.67 3.51 5.74
CA ALA A 192 16.52 4.59 6.22
C ALA A 192 16.27 5.93 5.52
N GLU A 193 15.77 5.93 4.28
CA GLU A 193 15.36 7.16 3.56
C GLU A 193 14.27 7.97 4.30
N ASN A 194 13.52 7.33 5.21
CA ASN A 194 12.49 7.99 6.01
C ASN A 194 13.03 8.60 7.33
N THR A 195 14.34 8.49 7.62
CA THR A 195 14.91 8.99 8.89
C THR A 195 15.30 10.47 8.85
N GLY A 196 15.50 11.02 7.67
CA GLY A 196 16.07 12.36 7.48
C GLY A 196 15.20 13.47 8.07
N ARG A 197 13.89 13.42 7.85
CA ARG A 197 12.94 14.43 8.35
C ARG A 197 11.50 13.91 8.39
N ASP A 198 10.68 14.58 9.20
CA ASP A 198 9.21 14.43 9.14
C ASP A 198 8.66 14.97 7.81
N ARG A 199 7.50 14.48 7.40
CA ARG A 199 6.82 14.84 6.14
C ARG A 199 5.54 15.67 6.40
N TRP A 200 5.56 16.51 7.46
CA TRP A 200 4.41 17.34 7.80
C TRP A 200 4.10 18.45 6.78
N GLU A 201 5.11 18.92 6.04
CA GLU A 201 4.91 19.87 4.94
C GLU A 201 4.22 19.19 3.75
N GLU A 202 4.68 17.99 3.38
CA GLU A 202 4.05 17.19 2.35
C GLU A 202 2.62 16.82 2.75
N TRP A 203 2.39 16.42 4.00
CA TRP A 203 1.04 16.17 4.51
C TRP A 203 0.12 17.38 4.31
N ALA A 204 0.57 18.57 4.66
CA ALA A 204 -0.20 19.80 4.50
C ALA A 204 -0.44 20.20 3.04
N ALA A 205 0.41 19.75 2.11
CA ALA A 205 0.31 20.04 0.68
C ALA A 205 -0.72 19.16 -0.05
N ILE A 206 -1.20 18.06 0.56
CA ILE A 206 -2.19 17.18 -0.07
C ILE A 206 -3.51 17.91 -0.25
N THR A 207 -4.03 17.96 -1.48
CA THR A 207 -5.29 18.65 -1.81
C THR A 207 -6.45 17.72 -2.15
N VAL A 208 -6.21 16.41 -2.26
CA VAL A 208 -7.26 15.39 -2.44
C VAL A 208 -7.77 14.87 -1.10
N PRO A 209 -8.97 14.25 -1.05
CA PRO A 209 -9.44 13.53 0.13
C PRO A 209 -8.47 12.43 0.55
N VAL A 210 -8.26 12.26 1.85
CA VAL A 210 -7.42 11.21 2.42
C VAL A 210 -8.21 10.42 3.45
N LEU A 211 -8.16 9.09 3.34
CA LEU A 211 -8.60 8.18 4.39
C LEU A 211 -7.38 7.64 5.13
N ALA A 212 -7.30 7.85 6.44
CA ALA A 212 -6.34 7.19 7.31
C ALA A 212 -7.03 6.02 8.03
N VAL A 213 -6.48 4.80 7.88
CA VAL A 213 -7.00 3.59 8.54
C VAL A 213 -5.94 3.06 9.50
N LEU A 214 -6.29 2.97 10.78
CA LEU A 214 -5.38 2.61 11.84
C LEU A 214 -5.86 1.36 12.60
N GLY A 215 -4.95 0.47 12.93
CA GLY A 215 -5.18 -0.63 13.86
C GLY A 215 -5.08 -0.15 15.31
N ARG A 216 -5.82 -0.78 16.21
CA ARG A 216 -5.74 -0.43 17.65
C ARG A 216 -4.33 -0.69 18.23
N HIS A 217 -3.63 -1.67 17.69
CA HIS A 217 -2.27 -2.06 18.09
C HIS A 217 -1.27 -1.80 16.95
N GLY A 218 -1.58 -0.80 16.12
CA GLY A 218 -0.73 -0.40 15.00
C GLY A 218 0.47 0.44 15.42
N ILE A 219 1.18 0.96 14.42
CA ILE A 219 2.43 1.71 14.63
C ILE A 219 2.25 3.23 14.66
N VAL A 220 1.08 3.74 14.27
CA VAL A 220 0.79 5.17 14.28
C VAL A 220 0.24 5.57 15.64
N PRO A 221 0.96 6.39 16.44
CA PRO A 221 0.47 6.87 17.74
C PRO A 221 -0.78 7.76 17.59
N ALA A 222 -1.63 7.75 18.61
CA ALA A 222 -2.83 8.58 18.64
C ALA A 222 -2.53 10.07 18.46
N GLU A 223 -1.45 10.56 19.09
CA GLU A 223 -1.00 11.95 19.00
C GLU A 223 -0.58 12.33 17.57
N GLU A 224 -0.02 11.38 16.81
CA GLU A 224 0.30 11.61 15.42
C GLU A 224 -0.98 11.76 14.59
N TYR A 225 -1.96 10.89 14.79
CA TYR A 225 -3.26 10.99 14.13
C TYR A 225 -3.99 12.29 14.46
N GLU A 226 -4.02 12.70 15.73
CA GLU A 226 -4.62 13.98 16.16
C GLU A 226 -3.93 15.16 15.46
N ARG A 227 -2.61 15.14 15.35
CA ARG A 227 -1.84 16.15 14.62
C ARG A 227 -2.13 16.14 13.11
N MET A 228 -2.33 14.95 12.51
CA MET A 228 -2.77 14.82 11.11
C MET A 228 -4.13 15.49 10.91
N ALA A 229 -5.09 15.18 11.77
CA ALA A 229 -6.45 15.74 11.73
C ALA A 229 -6.45 17.26 11.95
N GLY A 230 -5.66 17.76 12.87
CA GLY A 230 -5.55 19.19 13.14
C GLY A 230 -4.97 20.00 11.97
N ARG A 231 -4.19 19.37 11.08
CA ARG A 231 -3.59 20.04 9.91
C ARG A 231 -4.42 19.94 8.63
N GLN A 232 -5.30 18.94 8.51
CA GLN A 232 -6.12 18.66 7.32
C GLN A 232 -7.59 18.33 7.67
N PRO A 233 -8.27 19.11 8.51
CA PRO A 233 -9.57 18.71 9.08
C PRO A 233 -10.67 18.54 8.01
N ALA A 234 -10.61 19.29 6.92
CA ALA A 234 -11.64 19.24 5.87
C ALA A 234 -11.43 18.11 4.83
N ARG A 235 -10.31 17.38 4.89
CA ARG A 235 -9.93 16.39 3.87
C ARG A 235 -9.56 15.03 4.44
N LEU A 236 -9.35 14.95 5.76
CA LEU A 236 -9.00 13.71 6.42
C LEU A 236 -10.25 13.01 6.94
N TYR A 237 -10.42 11.78 6.50
CA TYR A 237 -11.36 10.80 7.02
C TYR A 237 -10.55 9.80 7.86
N GLY A 238 -11.05 9.44 9.02
CA GLY A 238 -10.37 8.52 9.91
C GLY A 238 -11.20 7.27 10.17
N ALA A 239 -10.57 6.11 10.16
CA ALA A 239 -11.18 4.86 10.57
C ALA A 239 -10.23 4.05 11.44
N GLY A 240 -10.73 3.55 12.55
CA GLY A 240 -10.02 2.60 13.41
C GLY A 240 -10.58 1.20 13.24
N ILE A 241 -9.72 0.18 13.07
CA ILE A 241 -10.14 -1.22 13.03
C ILE A 241 -9.77 -1.89 14.36
N PRO A 242 -10.76 -2.18 15.23
CA PRO A 242 -10.50 -2.80 16.52
C PRO A 242 -9.89 -4.20 16.39
N GLY A 243 -8.96 -4.51 17.31
CA GLY A 243 -8.35 -5.84 17.41
C GLY A 243 -7.37 -6.16 16.28
N THR A 244 -6.87 -5.16 15.55
CA THR A 244 -5.84 -5.32 14.53
C THR A 244 -4.53 -4.65 14.94
N GLY A 245 -3.44 -5.16 14.38
CA GLY A 245 -2.10 -4.60 14.46
C GLY A 245 -1.72 -3.83 13.20
N HIS A 246 -0.46 -3.99 12.79
CA HIS A 246 0.13 -3.28 11.67
C HIS A 246 -0.32 -3.82 10.30
N ASP A 247 -0.55 -5.13 10.18
CA ASP A 247 -0.91 -5.80 8.92
C ASP A 247 -2.43 -5.97 8.77
N LEU A 248 -3.21 -4.95 9.14
CA LEU A 248 -4.67 -5.01 9.19
C LEU A 248 -5.32 -5.38 7.84
N HIS A 249 -4.63 -5.17 6.72
CA HIS A 249 -5.06 -5.60 5.39
C HIS A 249 -5.03 -7.13 5.22
N LEU A 250 -4.18 -7.83 5.98
CA LEU A 250 -4.12 -9.28 6.08
C LEU A 250 -5.00 -9.81 7.22
N GLU A 251 -5.01 -9.10 8.36
CA GLU A 251 -5.76 -9.52 9.54
C GLU A 251 -7.27 -9.46 9.37
N ARG A 252 -7.77 -8.37 8.76
CA ARG A 252 -9.22 -8.10 8.62
C ARG A 252 -9.56 -7.49 7.25
N PRO A 253 -9.24 -8.20 6.14
CA PRO A 253 -9.41 -7.68 4.78
C PRO A 253 -10.85 -7.28 4.45
N GLU A 254 -11.85 -7.98 5.04
CA GLU A 254 -13.26 -7.65 4.83
C GLU A 254 -13.65 -6.31 5.45
N VAL A 255 -13.14 -6.03 6.65
CA VAL A 255 -13.43 -4.78 7.36
C VAL A 255 -12.73 -3.62 6.64
N LEU A 256 -11.47 -3.80 6.27
CA LEU A 256 -10.73 -2.79 5.51
C LEU A 256 -11.41 -2.50 4.16
N HIS A 257 -11.84 -3.55 3.45
CA HIS A 257 -12.60 -3.39 2.21
C HIS A 257 -13.86 -2.55 2.42
N ALA A 258 -14.67 -2.85 3.45
CA ALA A 258 -15.90 -2.10 3.74
C ALA A 258 -15.62 -0.61 4.03
N VAL A 259 -14.56 -0.32 4.81
CA VAL A 259 -14.13 1.05 5.11
C VAL A 259 -13.67 1.79 3.84
N ILE A 260 -12.92 1.12 2.97
CA ILE A 260 -12.51 1.70 1.68
C ILE A 260 -13.73 2.01 0.81
N VAL A 261 -14.68 1.08 0.68
CA VAL A 261 -15.88 1.26 -0.15
C VAL A 261 -16.75 2.41 0.36
N ASP A 262 -16.93 2.53 1.66
CA ASP A 262 -17.66 3.64 2.28
C ASP A 262 -17.00 4.98 1.92
N PHE A 263 -15.69 5.09 2.11
CA PHE A 263 -14.93 6.28 1.71
C PHE A 263 -15.05 6.60 0.22
N LEU A 264 -14.90 5.61 -0.66
CA LEU A 264 -15.00 5.80 -2.11
C LEU A 264 -16.40 6.27 -2.53
N SER A 265 -17.45 5.83 -1.84
CA SER A 265 -18.84 6.24 -2.11
C SER A 265 -19.10 7.71 -1.79
N GLY A 266 -18.36 8.27 -0.83
CA GLY A 266 -18.41 9.68 -0.43
C GLY A 266 -17.56 10.62 -1.29
N LEU A 267 -16.75 10.09 -2.21
CA LEU A 267 -15.93 10.94 -3.08
C LEU A 267 -16.81 11.72 -4.09
N PRO A 268 -16.43 12.98 -4.41
CA PRO A 268 -17.14 13.75 -5.41
C PRO A 268 -17.21 13.01 -6.75
N SER A 269 -18.40 12.98 -7.35
CA SER A 269 -18.61 12.41 -8.69
C SER A 269 -17.63 13.07 -9.66
N ARG A 270 -17.02 12.27 -10.54
CA ARG A 270 -16.12 12.75 -11.59
C ARG A 270 -16.84 13.78 -12.46
N PRO A 271 -16.32 15.02 -12.64
CA PRO A 271 -16.83 15.89 -13.70
C PRO A 271 -16.62 15.19 -15.06
N PRO A 272 -17.57 15.28 -16.00
CA PRO A 272 -17.39 14.70 -17.32
C PRO A 272 -16.09 15.22 -17.93
N SER A 273 -15.27 14.31 -18.46
CA SER A 273 -14.05 14.68 -19.19
C SER A 273 -14.44 15.60 -20.33
N ALA A 274 -13.89 16.80 -20.36
CA ALA A 274 -13.93 17.63 -21.56
C ALA A 274 -13.22 16.85 -22.68
N ARG A 275 -13.98 16.44 -23.69
CA ARG A 275 -13.44 15.79 -24.91
C ARG A 275 -12.76 16.83 -25.77
#